data_ce5ba372dfdaae62f550833f57a5da43
#
_entry.id   ce5ba372dfdaae62f550833f57a5da43
#
_cell.length_a   1.000
_cell.length_b   1.000
_cell.length_c   1.000
_cell.angle_alpha   90.00
_cell.angle_beta   90.00
_cell.angle_gamma   90.00
#
_symmetry.space_group_name_H-M   'P 1'
#
loop_
_entity.id
_entity.type
_entity.pdbx_description
1 polymer ?
#
loop_
_entity_poly.entity_id
_entity_poly.type
_entity_poly.pdbx_seq_one_letter_code
_entity_poly.pdbx_strand_id
1 'polypeptide(L)'
;KKILDPLVSKGSIIVSYPPAGMLVVTDLLSNIQRLLKIIEAVDVQGMGEQITVVPLTYGSAAPMAKSISGLFQDTSRKTKRDATPEPIIKVIADERTNSLIVLASEADTAKIRELIKLLDREPVRGEGDVRVYYLQNAKAEDMAKVLMAIPVAPAGREQEKGKTPILSKEVQIVADKSTNSLVITAGKDDWQVLEEVIRKLDITRRMVYIEALLMEVSVAKDFELGVEWRGAEKTGSIDGRQIVTFGASTSQPSAFPGVNTGTQSVTLPLGFSLGVLGEGISIGGFLFPNIGAVVRAYQKDSDVHILSTPQIMTTDNEDAEIQVGKNVPYLTRQDTSQSGIDYSHYEYKDVGVTLQITPQINQDRFVRLKIMQEVSQVIKEESSVGLPTTLKRMAKTTVIVKDGHTIVIGGLIDDTMNSGVYRVPCLGGIPGLGNFFRTESSNTGKTNLFVFLTPHIIEYVSEADGLYREKKEQIDKVKEGSIKMYERKGGK
;
A
#
# COMPACT_ATOMS: atom_id res chain seq x y z
N LYS A 1 -6.94 -42.33 80.97
CA LYS A 1 -6.01 -42.97 81.90
C LYS A 1 -4.92 -41.99 82.28
N LYS A 2 -4.12 -41.44 81.43
CA LYS A 2 -2.98 -40.54 81.73
C LYS A 2 -3.34 -39.34 82.63
N ILE A 3 -4.54 -38.82 82.54
CA ILE A 3 -5.03 -37.72 83.36
C ILE A 3 -5.45 -38.16 84.79
N LEU A 4 -5.90 -39.38 84.93
CA LEU A 4 -6.41 -39.92 86.17
C LEU A 4 -5.34 -40.62 87.02
N ASP A 5 -4.25 -41.14 86.40
CA ASP A 5 -3.15 -41.81 87.09
C ASP A 5 -2.52 -41.00 88.24
N PRO A 6 -2.29 -39.65 88.11
CA PRO A 6 -1.75 -38.89 89.25
C PRO A 6 -2.76 -38.59 90.36
N LEU A 7 -4.05 -38.89 90.17
CA LEU A 7 -5.15 -38.54 91.08
C LEU A 7 -5.62 -39.78 91.94
N VAL A 8 -5.03 -40.96 91.71
CA VAL A 8 -5.36 -42.15 92.37
C VAL A 8 -4.57 -42.35 93.66
N SER A 9 -5.13 -42.94 94.69
CA SER A 9 -4.48 -43.16 95.97
C SER A 9 -3.32 -44.16 95.87
N LYS A 10 -2.34 -44.08 96.77
CA LYS A 10 -1.24 -45.08 96.84
C LYS A 10 -1.79 -46.49 97.13
N GLY A 11 -1.64 -47.38 96.16
CA GLY A 11 -2.13 -48.72 96.23
C GLY A 11 -3.39 -49.04 95.41
N SER A 12 -3.92 -48.07 94.70
CA SER A 12 -5.04 -48.19 93.77
C SER A 12 -4.58 -48.54 92.37
N ILE A 13 -5.41 -49.15 91.56
CA ILE A 13 -5.09 -49.59 90.19
C ILE A 13 -6.13 -49.01 89.21
N ILE A 14 -5.64 -48.35 88.10
CA ILE A 14 -6.48 -47.99 86.99
C ILE A 14 -6.04 -48.79 85.76
N VAL A 15 -6.96 -49.58 85.23
CA VAL A 15 -6.74 -50.30 83.95
C VAL A 15 -7.72 -49.75 82.90
N SER A 16 -7.16 -49.38 81.78
CA SER A 16 -7.98 -48.97 80.63
C SER A 16 -8.10 -50.15 79.67
N TYR A 17 -9.31 -50.43 79.24
CA TYR A 17 -9.62 -51.45 78.25
C TYR A 17 -10.17 -50.75 76.99
N PRO A 18 -9.28 -50.39 76.06
CA PRO A 18 -9.63 -49.56 74.87
C PRO A 18 -10.70 -50.20 73.99
N PRO A 19 -10.73 -51.54 73.72
CA PRO A 19 -11.69 -52.10 72.79
C PRO A 19 -13.15 -51.91 73.19
N ALA A 20 -13.46 -51.79 74.52
CA ALA A 20 -14.81 -51.55 75.04
C ALA A 20 -15.01 -50.14 75.58
N GLY A 21 -14.02 -49.24 75.45
CA GLY A 21 -14.12 -47.88 76.00
C GLY A 21 -14.25 -47.78 77.49
N MET A 22 -13.81 -48.84 78.26
CA MET A 22 -14.00 -48.95 79.69
C MET A 22 -12.73 -48.65 80.49
N LEU A 23 -12.96 -48.00 81.66
CA LEU A 23 -11.96 -47.81 82.70
C LEU A 23 -12.34 -48.62 83.90
N VAL A 24 -11.45 -49.49 84.33
CA VAL A 24 -11.62 -50.24 85.63
C VAL A 24 -10.76 -49.54 86.66
N VAL A 25 -11.41 -49.04 87.71
CA VAL A 25 -10.76 -48.30 88.78
C VAL A 25 -11.04 -49.04 90.13
N THR A 26 -9.97 -49.31 90.85
CA THR A 26 -10.07 -49.87 92.22
C THR A 26 -9.38 -48.84 93.13
N ASP A 27 -10.20 -48.17 93.97
CA ASP A 27 -9.75 -47.17 94.92
C ASP A 27 -10.73 -47.03 96.08
N LEU A 28 -10.45 -46.17 97.06
CA LEU A 28 -11.39 -45.85 98.14
C LEU A 28 -12.65 -45.19 97.55
N LEU A 29 -13.84 -45.54 98.09
CA LEU A 29 -15.16 -45.12 97.61
C LEU A 29 -15.24 -43.57 97.43
N SER A 30 -14.68 -42.83 98.34
CA SER A 30 -14.66 -41.39 98.31
C SER A 30 -13.83 -40.84 97.17
N ASN A 31 -12.75 -41.52 96.79
CA ASN A 31 -11.90 -41.12 95.68
C ASN A 31 -12.51 -41.52 94.31
N ILE A 32 -13.18 -42.68 94.30
CA ILE A 32 -13.95 -43.13 93.09
C ILE A 32 -15.04 -42.10 92.75
N GLN A 33 -15.79 -41.61 93.72
CA GLN A 33 -16.81 -40.59 93.51
C GLN A 33 -16.23 -39.29 93.01
N ARG A 34 -15.04 -38.92 93.42
CA ARG A 34 -14.32 -37.75 92.95
C ARG A 34 -13.81 -37.95 91.46
N LEU A 35 -13.28 -39.13 91.19
CA LEU A 35 -12.82 -39.51 89.86
C LEU A 35 -13.99 -39.59 88.86
N LEU A 36 -15.15 -40.09 89.25
CA LEU A 36 -16.34 -40.08 88.43
C LEU A 36 -16.78 -38.70 88.05
N LYS A 37 -16.81 -37.74 88.97
CA LYS A 37 -17.09 -36.32 88.64
C LYS A 37 -16.09 -35.68 87.69
N ILE A 38 -14.81 -36.08 87.78
CA ILE A 38 -13.78 -35.60 86.87
C ILE A 38 -13.97 -36.29 85.51
N ILE A 39 -14.31 -37.57 85.44
CA ILE A 39 -14.56 -38.24 84.18
C ILE A 39 -15.77 -37.62 83.48
N GLU A 40 -16.88 -37.40 84.21
CA GLU A 40 -18.10 -36.78 83.71
C GLU A 40 -17.85 -35.35 83.18
N ALA A 41 -16.91 -34.61 83.79
CA ALA A 41 -16.51 -33.29 83.32
C ALA A 41 -15.53 -33.30 82.12
N VAL A 42 -14.81 -34.42 81.93
CA VAL A 42 -13.80 -34.54 80.82
C VAL A 42 -14.37 -35.33 79.63
N ASP A 43 -15.37 -36.25 79.91
CA ASP A 43 -16.05 -37.05 78.86
C ASP A 43 -17.19 -36.23 78.24
N VAL A 44 -16.82 -35.08 77.64
CA VAL A 44 -17.77 -34.24 76.93
C VAL A 44 -17.79 -34.67 75.46
N GLN A 45 -18.97 -35.09 74.98
CA GLN A 45 -19.24 -35.34 73.58
C GLN A 45 -19.03 -34.03 72.77
N GLY A 46 -17.99 -33.95 71.92
CA GLY A 46 -17.89 -32.80 71.06
C GLY A 46 -16.49 -32.39 70.61
N MET A 47 -15.39 -33.06 70.98
CA MET A 47 -14.05 -32.79 70.43
C MET A 47 -13.64 -33.75 69.32
N GLY A 48 -14.61 -34.42 68.66
CA GLY A 48 -14.34 -35.26 67.49
C GLY A 48 -14.26 -34.47 66.19
N GLU A 49 -13.32 -34.85 65.36
CA GLU A 49 -13.26 -34.38 63.98
C GLU A 49 -14.52 -34.79 63.24
N GLN A 50 -15.25 -33.89 62.64
CA GLN A 50 -16.44 -34.15 61.84
C GLN A 50 -16.11 -33.90 60.34
N ILE A 51 -16.63 -34.79 59.49
CA ILE A 51 -16.59 -34.62 58.04
C ILE A 51 -17.83 -33.83 57.63
N THR A 52 -17.61 -32.66 57.08
CA THR A 52 -18.68 -31.82 56.56
C THR A 52 -18.46 -31.57 55.05
N VAL A 53 -19.50 -31.71 54.27
CA VAL A 53 -19.48 -31.40 52.83
C VAL A 53 -20.15 -30.05 52.63
N VAL A 54 -19.42 -29.11 52.00
CA VAL A 54 -19.93 -27.78 51.73
C VAL A 54 -19.97 -27.61 50.19
N PRO A 55 -21.16 -27.51 49.59
CA PRO A 55 -21.27 -27.26 48.16
C PRO A 55 -20.92 -25.80 47.83
N LEU A 56 -20.23 -25.56 46.73
CA LEU A 56 -19.92 -24.24 46.22
C LEU A 56 -20.89 -23.86 45.11
N THR A 57 -21.31 -22.59 45.10
CA THR A 57 -22.31 -22.08 44.14
C THR A 57 -21.63 -21.37 42.94
N TYR A 58 -20.59 -20.60 43.18
CA TYR A 58 -19.93 -19.74 42.19
C TYR A 58 -18.47 -20.11 41.96
N GLY A 59 -17.75 -20.47 43.04
CA GLY A 59 -16.33 -20.79 42.98
C GLY A 59 -16.05 -22.21 42.54
N SER A 60 -14.84 -22.49 42.04
CA SER A 60 -14.34 -23.84 41.75
C SER A 60 -13.75 -24.47 43.02
N ALA A 61 -14.07 -25.75 43.28
CA ALA A 61 -13.65 -26.44 44.47
C ALA A 61 -12.12 -26.60 44.62
N ALA A 62 -11.40 -26.87 43.53
CA ALA A 62 -9.94 -27.11 43.58
C ALA A 62 -9.12 -25.88 44.03
N PRO A 63 -9.25 -24.66 43.43
CA PRO A 63 -8.56 -23.49 43.90
C PRO A 63 -8.98 -23.09 45.33
N MET A 64 -10.27 -23.22 45.66
CA MET A 64 -10.80 -22.87 46.97
C MET A 64 -10.22 -23.76 48.07
N ALA A 65 -10.16 -25.07 47.83
CA ALA A 65 -9.52 -26.02 48.74
C ALA A 65 -8.06 -25.71 49.00
N LYS A 66 -7.32 -25.34 47.95
CA LYS A 66 -5.90 -24.95 48.01
C LYS A 66 -5.68 -23.68 48.82
N SER A 67 -6.53 -22.65 48.62
CA SER A 67 -6.46 -21.41 49.37
C SER A 67 -6.77 -21.59 50.86
N ILE A 68 -7.85 -22.34 51.18
CA ILE A 68 -8.26 -22.63 52.58
C ILE A 68 -7.20 -23.50 53.26
N SER A 69 -6.70 -24.55 52.61
CA SER A 69 -5.65 -25.41 53.20
C SER A 69 -4.36 -24.64 53.47
N GLY A 70 -3.97 -23.69 52.60
CA GLY A 70 -2.80 -22.82 52.78
C GLY A 70 -2.93 -21.93 54.03
N LEU A 71 -4.08 -21.31 54.25
CA LEU A 71 -4.33 -20.44 55.41
C LEU A 71 -4.24 -21.19 56.75
N PHE A 72 -4.68 -22.44 56.81
CA PHE A 72 -4.68 -23.24 58.06
C PHE A 72 -3.38 -24.03 58.24
N GLN A 73 -2.60 -24.33 57.20
CA GLN A 73 -1.28 -25.00 57.34
C GLN A 73 -0.18 -24.05 57.83
N ASP A 74 -0.24 -22.76 57.51
CA ASP A 74 0.77 -21.79 57.98
C ASP A 74 0.65 -21.48 59.47
N THR A 75 -0.52 -21.68 60.10
CA THR A 75 -0.70 -21.51 61.55
C THR A 75 -0.04 -22.63 62.35
N SER A 76 0.06 -23.87 61.80
CA SER A 76 0.67 -25.03 62.49
C SER A 76 2.21 -24.99 62.51
N ARG A 77 2.87 -24.18 61.73
CA ARG A 77 4.36 -24.12 61.65
C ARG A 77 5.04 -23.22 62.72
N LYS A 78 4.28 -22.40 63.45
CA LYS A 78 4.85 -21.42 64.39
C LYS A 78 4.95 -21.82 65.85
N THR A 79 4.39 -22.96 66.30
CA THR A 79 4.44 -23.40 67.69
C THR A 79 5.05 -24.78 67.86
N LYS A 80 6.36 -24.92 67.69
CA LYS A 80 7.13 -26.07 68.16
C LYS A 80 7.50 -25.83 69.61
N ARG A 81 6.56 -26.01 70.57
CA ARG A 81 6.83 -26.34 72.01
C ARG A 81 5.49 -26.72 72.63
N ASP A 82 5.49 -27.91 73.19
CA ASP A 82 4.43 -28.57 73.95
C ASP A 82 3.46 -29.46 73.14
N ALA A 83 3.60 -30.76 73.44
CA ALA A 83 2.87 -31.87 72.83
C ALA A 83 1.38 -31.90 73.26
N THR A 84 0.55 -31.11 72.68
CA THR A 84 -0.89 -31.31 72.61
C THR A 84 -1.25 -31.80 71.19
N PRO A 85 -2.10 -32.75 71.00
CA PRO A 85 -2.54 -33.19 69.70
C PRO A 85 -3.27 -32.01 69.00
N GLU A 86 -2.60 -31.42 67.97
CA GLU A 86 -3.18 -30.33 67.16
C GLU A 86 -4.39 -30.89 66.39
N PRO A 87 -5.47 -30.10 66.28
CA PRO A 87 -6.62 -30.48 65.46
C PRO A 87 -6.18 -30.58 63.98
N ILE A 88 -6.35 -31.73 63.38
CA ILE A 88 -6.02 -31.99 61.96
C ILE A 88 -7.12 -31.37 61.11
N ILE A 89 -6.87 -30.19 60.53
CA ILE A 89 -7.75 -29.58 59.54
C ILE A 89 -7.33 -30.10 58.16
N LYS A 90 -8.22 -30.84 57.48
CA LYS A 90 -8.00 -31.32 56.14
C LYS A 90 -9.16 -30.90 55.22
N VAL A 91 -8.83 -30.18 54.15
CA VAL A 91 -9.81 -29.74 53.15
C VAL A 91 -9.47 -30.41 51.81
N ILE A 92 -10.42 -31.11 51.24
CA ILE A 92 -10.30 -31.84 49.97
C ILE A 92 -11.38 -31.31 49.02
N ALA A 93 -11.02 -31.03 47.79
CA ALA A 93 -11.97 -30.66 46.73
C ALA A 93 -12.54 -31.93 46.06
N ASP A 94 -13.85 -31.98 45.91
CA ASP A 94 -14.53 -32.89 44.98
C ASP A 94 -14.95 -32.07 43.73
N GLU A 95 -14.18 -32.22 42.66
CA GLU A 95 -14.41 -31.49 41.40
C GLU A 95 -15.72 -31.94 40.72
N ARG A 96 -16.15 -33.22 40.92
CA ARG A 96 -17.34 -33.76 40.28
C ARG A 96 -18.63 -33.13 40.80
N THR A 97 -18.71 -32.87 42.10
CA THR A 97 -19.87 -32.24 42.73
C THR A 97 -19.67 -30.79 43.05
N ASN A 98 -18.48 -30.20 42.67
CA ASN A 98 -18.05 -28.87 43.02
C ASN A 98 -18.23 -28.57 44.52
N SER A 99 -17.78 -29.48 45.38
CA SER A 99 -17.97 -29.40 46.82
C SER A 99 -16.65 -29.53 47.56
N LEU A 100 -16.57 -28.93 48.75
CA LEU A 100 -15.44 -29.05 49.65
C LEU A 100 -15.76 -30.05 50.75
N ILE A 101 -14.93 -31.08 50.91
CA ILE A 101 -14.98 -32.01 52.00
C ILE A 101 -14.02 -31.50 53.08
N VAL A 102 -14.56 -31.08 54.20
CA VAL A 102 -13.84 -30.53 55.34
C VAL A 102 -13.85 -31.53 56.49
N LEU A 103 -12.65 -31.96 56.95
CA LEU A 103 -12.43 -32.71 58.16
C LEU A 103 -11.82 -31.74 59.17
N ALA A 104 -12.60 -31.33 60.18
CA ALA A 104 -12.17 -30.36 61.19
C ALA A 104 -13.05 -30.47 62.47
N SER A 105 -12.65 -29.78 63.54
CA SER A 105 -13.48 -29.58 64.69
C SER A 105 -14.75 -28.79 64.37
N GLU A 106 -15.82 -28.90 65.17
CA GLU A 106 -17.06 -28.13 64.94
C GLU A 106 -16.80 -26.59 64.90
N ALA A 107 -15.93 -26.06 65.78
CA ALA A 107 -15.56 -24.67 65.80
C ALA A 107 -14.78 -24.21 64.57
N ASP A 108 -13.88 -25.05 64.05
CA ASP A 108 -13.08 -24.73 62.86
C ASP A 108 -13.92 -24.94 61.59
N THR A 109 -14.83 -25.90 61.57
CA THR A 109 -15.79 -26.07 60.47
C THR A 109 -16.70 -24.87 60.33
N ALA A 110 -17.14 -24.25 61.45
CA ALA A 110 -17.92 -23.01 61.43
C ALA A 110 -17.10 -21.85 60.80
N LYS A 111 -15.83 -21.67 61.19
CA LYS A 111 -14.94 -20.65 60.61
C LYS A 111 -14.69 -20.88 59.12
N ILE A 112 -14.43 -22.12 58.73
CA ILE A 112 -14.22 -22.48 57.31
C ILE A 112 -15.49 -22.21 56.51
N ARG A 113 -16.68 -22.53 57.04
CA ARG A 113 -17.95 -22.25 56.37
C ARG A 113 -18.19 -20.74 56.20
N GLU A 114 -17.83 -19.94 57.18
CA GLU A 114 -17.91 -18.47 57.10
C GLU A 114 -16.94 -17.92 56.05
N LEU A 115 -15.69 -18.40 56.00
CA LEU A 115 -14.70 -18.09 54.99
C LEU A 115 -15.17 -18.46 53.58
N ILE A 116 -15.73 -19.67 53.42
CA ILE A 116 -16.29 -20.12 52.13
C ILE A 116 -17.41 -19.16 51.72
N LYS A 117 -18.31 -18.77 52.60
CA LYS A 117 -19.41 -17.84 52.31
C LYS A 117 -18.94 -16.45 51.93
N LEU A 118 -17.77 -16.02 52.41
CA LEU A 118 -17.13 -14.76 51.99
C LEU A 118 -16.42 -14.85 50.63
N LEU A 119 -15.88 -16.02 50.28
CA LEU A 119 -15.11 -16.26 49.05
C LEU A 119 -15.98 -16.75 47.89
N ASP A 120 -17.03 -17.55 48.18
CA ASP A 120 -17.97 -18.08 47.19
C ASP A 120 -19.05 -17.03 46.88
N ARG A 121 -18.59 -15.91 46.25
CA ARG A 121 -19.46 -14.88 45.71
C ARG A 121 -19.58 -15.05 44.22
N GLU A 122 -20.68 -14.59 43.66
CA GLU A 122 -20.81 -14.45 42.24
C GLU A 122 -19.61 -13.67 41.74
N PRO A 123 -18.74 -14.25 40.84
CA PRO A 123 -17.70 -13.47 40.25
C PRO A 123 -18.43 -12.29 39.61
N VAL A 124 -18.04 -11.05 39.96
CA VAL A 124 -18.47 -9.90 39.22
C VAL A 124 -18.07 -10.28 37.80
N ARG A 125 -19.07 -10.68 36.99
CA ARG A 125 -18.85 -10.93 35.56
C ARG A 125 -18.16 -9.69 35.11
N GLY A 126 -16.82 -9.77 34.97
CA GLY A 126 -16.05 -8.71 34.41
C GLY A 126 -16.80 -8.42 33.11
N GLU A 127 -17.13 -7.17 32.84
CA GLU A 127 -17.49 -6.72 31.51
C GLU A 127 -16.59 -7.48 30.60
N GLY A 128 -17.16 -8.40 29.80
CA GLY A 128 -16.48 -9.58 29.28
C GLY A 128 -15.13 -9.21 28.70
N ASP A 129 -14.12 -10.06 28.88
CA ASP A 129 -12.76 -9.89 28.37
C ASP A 129 -12.71 -9.52 26.88
N VAL A 130 -13.87 -9.55 26.20
CA VAL A 130 -14.09 -9.22 24.79
C VAL A 130 -14.75 -7.86 24.67
N ARG A 131 -14.04 -6.94 24.00
CA ARG A 131 -14.52 -5.58 23.71
C ARG A 131 -14.43 -5.29 22.22
N VAL A 132 -15.38 -4.48 21.73
CA VAL A 132 -15.41 -4.02 20.35
C VAL A 132 -15.06 -2.53 20.33
N TYR A 133 -14.04 -2.18 19.53
CA TYR A 133 -13.61 -0.80 19.32
C TYR A 133 -13.82 -0.42 17.85
N TYR A 134 -14.61 0.62 17.60
CA TYR A 134 -14.86 1.13 16.25
C TYR A 134 -13.83 2.16 15.87
N LEU A 135 -13.11 1.92 14.76
CA LEU A 135 -12.11 2.85 14.25
C LEU A 135 -12.78 3.93 13.39
N GLN A 136 -12.30 5.16 13.52
CA GLN A 136 -12.83 6.31 12.79
C GLN A 136 -12.03 6.62 11.52
N ASN A 137 -10.71 6.47 11.57
CA ASN A 137 -9.81 6.91 10.50
C ASN A 137 -8.93 5.79 9.94
N ALA A 138 -8.50 4.86 10.78
CA ALA A 138 -7.61 3.77 10.39
C ALA A 138 -8.38 2.55 9.88
N LYS A 139 -7.73 1.72 9.04
CA LYS A 139 -8.29 0.43 8.61
C LYS A 139 -8.07 -0.61 9.70
N ALA A 140 -9.13 -1.34 10.08
CA ALA A 140 -9.08 -2.33 11.17
C ALA A 140 -8.06 -3.45 10.90
N GLU A 141 -7.92 -3.90 9.64
CA GLU A 141 -6.94 -4.94 9.28
C GLU A 141 -5.50 -4.53 9.54
N ASP A 142 -5.14 -3.29 9.18
CA ASP A 142 -3.78 -2.78 9.34
C ASP A 142 -3.48 -2.46 10.81
N MET A 143 -4.48 -1.92 11.52
CA MET A 143 -4.38 -1.67 12.95
C MET A 143 -4.18 -2.98 13.73
N ALA A 144 -4.94 -4.03 13.42
CA ALA A 144 -4.79 -5.34 14.05
C ALA A 144 -3.39 -5.92 13.85
N LYS A 145 -2.82 -5.83 12.64
CA LYS A 145 -1.45 -6.28 12.35
C LYS A 145 -0.42 -5.54 13.22
N VAL A 146 -0.56 -4.22 13.35
CA VAL A 146 0.35 -3.40 14.15
C VAL A 146 0.23 -3.75 15.63
N LEU A 147 -0.99 -3.89 16.16
CA LEU A 147 -1.22 -4.23 17.56
C LEU A 147 -0.75 -5.65 17.92
N MET A 148 -0.92 -6.62 17.00
CA MET A 148 -0.40 -7.99 17.19
C MET A 148 1.13 -8.07 17.12
N ALA A 149 1.81 -7.09 16.50
CA ALA A 149 3.26 -7.01 16.46
C ALA A 149 3.88 -6.44 17.77
N ILE A 150 3.06 -5.96 18.71
CA ILE A 150 3.52 -5.51 20.03
C ILE A 150 4.04 -6.73 20.81
N PRO A 151 5.24 -6.68 21.42
CA PRO A 151 5.81 -7.82 22.12
C PRO A 151 4.94 -8.28 23.28
N VAL A 152 4.47 -9.53 23.20
CA VAL A 152 3.77 -10.25 24.28
C VAL A 152 4.80 -10.98 25.14
N ALA A 153 4.58 -11.03 26.45
CA ALA A 153 5.46 -11.75 27.38
C ALA A 153 5.63 -13.24 26.97
N PRO A 154 6.87 -13.74 26.78
CA PRO A 154 7.08 -15.17 26.54
C PRO A 154 6.75 -15.95 27.81
N ALA A 155 5.90 -16.98 27.66
CA ALA A 155 5.63 -17.89 28.77
C ALA A 155 6.88 -18.70 29.10
N GLY A 156 7.39 -18.59 30.34
CA GLY A 156 8.31 -19.59 30.92
C GLY A 156 9.80 -19.32 30.82
N ARG A 157 10.26 -18.08 30.61
CA ARG A 157 11.65 -17.68 30.88
C ARG A 157 11.72 -16.68 31.99
N GLU A 158 12.58 -16.95 32.98
CA GLU A 158 12.95 -16.02 34.03
C GLU A 158 13.35 -14.68 33.43
N GLN A 159 12.81 -13.62 34.03
CA GLN A 159 12.99 -12.22 33.64
C GLN A 159 14.48 -11.88 33.47
N GLU A 160 14.94 -11.69 32.25
CA GLU A 160 16.09 -10.83 32.05
C GLU A 160 15.71 -9.42 32.51
N LYS A 161 16.43 -8.95 33.53
CA LYS A 161 16.27 -7.63 34.14
C LYS A 161 16.34 -6.54 33.05
N GLY A 162 15.19 -5.95 32.68
CA GLY A 162 15.18 -4.71 31.92
C GLY A 162 14.06 -4.47 30.90
N LYS A 163 13.22 -5.43 30.56
CA LYS A 163 12.06 -5.19 29.68
C LYS A 163 10.82 -5.82 30.27
N THR A 164 9.98 -4.99 30.87
CA THR A 164 8.61 -5.36 31.25
C THR A 164 7.81 -5.60 29.97
N PRO A 165 7.22 -6.79 29.78
CA PRO A 165 6.29 -7.00 28.66
C PRO A 165 5.09 -6.06 28.83
N ILE A 166 4.70 -5.42 27.73
CA ILE A 166 3.66 -4.39 27.75
C ILE A 166 2.26 -5.03 27.77
N LEU A 167 2.13 -6.27 27.27
CA LEU A 167 0.86 -6.98 27.16
C LEU A 167 0.96 -8.40 27.72
N SER A 168 -0.13 -8.92 28.27
CA SER A 168 -0.23 -10.30 28.74
C SER A 168 -0.39 -11.28 27.56
N LYS A 169 -0.13 -12.58 27.81
CA LYS A 169 -0.17 -13.63 26.78
C LYS A 169 -1.57 -13.94 26.25
N GLU A 170 -2.60 -13.47 26.91
CA GLU A 170 -4.01 -13.82 26.63
C GLU A 170 -4.71 -12.82 25.70
N VAL A 171 -3.99 -11.78 25.22
CA VAL A 171 -4.57 -10.78 24.32
C VAL A 171 -4.77 -11.37 22.93
N GLN A 172 -6.00 -11.31 22.44
CA GLN A 172 -6.37 -11.66 21.07
C GLN A 172 -7.04 -10.46 20.41
N ILE A 173 -6.61 -10.14 19.18
CA ILE A 173 -7.13 -9.01 18.41
C ILE A 173 -7.59 -9.53 17.05
N VAL A 174 -8.84 -9.30 16.71
CA VAL A 174 -9.43 -9.69 15.43
C VAL A 174 -10.02 -8.44 14.79
N ALA A 175 -9.70 -8.21 13.52
CA ALA A 175 -10.29 -7.12 12.74
C ALA A 175 -11.57 -7.59 12.05
N ASP A 176 -12.66 -6.84 12.20
CA ASP A 176 -13.85 -6.95 11.35
C ASP A 176 -13.80 -5.86 10.27
N LYS A 177 -13.63 -6.31 9.03
CA LYS A 177 -13.57 -5.44 7.85
C LYS A 177 -14.91 -4.79 7.54
N SER A 178 -16.02 -5.48 7.83
CA SER A 178 -17.35 -5.02 7.45
C SER A 178 -17.80 -3.80 8.25
N THR A 179 -17.46 -3.76 9.54
CA THR A 179 -17.80 -2.67 10.45
C THR A 179 -16.63 -1.75 10.76
N ASN A 180 -15.43 -2.01 10.17
CA ASN A 180 -14.18 -1.33 10.48
C ASN A 180 -13.90 -1.28 11.98
N SER A 181 -14.07 -2.41 12.67
CA SER A 181 -13.91 -2.51 14.11
C SER A 181 -12.86 -3.55 14.51
N LEU A 182 -12.33 -3.39 15.71
CA LEU A 182 -11.44 -4.34 16.35
C LEU A 182 -12.21 -5.08 17.46
N VAL A 183 -12.24 -6.40 17.39
CA VAL A 183 -12.70 -7.25 18.47
C VAL A 183 -11.48 -7.66 19.27
N ILE A 184 -11.38 -7.18 20.50
CA ILE A 184 -10.21 -7.34 21.36
C ILE A 184 -10.61 -8.13 22.60
N THR A 185 -9.96 -9.27 22.80
CA THR A 185 -10.02 -10.04 24.02
C THR A 185 -8.79 -9.70 24.87
N ALA A 186 -8.97 -9.02 25.99
CA ALA A 186 -7.87 -8.56 26.84
C ALA A 186 -8.34 -8.33 28.27
N GLY A 187 -7.43 -8.53 29.22
CA GLY A 187 -7.64 -8.15 30.62
C GLY A 187 -7.80 -6.62 30.79
N LYS A 188 -8.33 -6.19 31.93
CA LYS A 188 -8.63 -4.77 32.18
C LYS A 188 -7.41 -3.86 32.05
N ASP A 189 -6.25 -4.29 32.53
CA ASP A 189 -5.01 -3.49 32.49
C ASP A 189 -4.45 -3.42 31.07
N ASP A 190 -4.46 -4.54 30.34
CA ASP A 190 -4.04 -4.60 28.93
C ASP A 190 -4.95 -3.76 28.03
N TRP A 191 -6.25 -3.76 28.31
CA TRP A 191 -7.21 -2.94 27.57
C TRP A 191 -6.88 -1.45 27.64
N GLN A 192 -6.56 -0.94 28.82
CA GLN A 192 -6.22 0.49 28.98
C GLN A 192 -5.01 0.89 28.12
N VAL A 193 -3.99 0.01 28.10
CA VAL A 193 -2.80 0.24 27.27
C VAL A 193 -3.16 0.20 25.77
N LEU A 194 -3.93 -0.80 25.37
CA LEU A 194 -4.36 -0.95 23.98
C LEU A 194 -5.23 0.24 23.51
N GLU A 195 -6.17 0.66 24.34
CA GLU A 195 -7.03 1.81 24.05
C GLU A 195 -6.22 3.10 23.85
N GLU A 196 -5.21 3.35 24.69
CA GLU A 196 -4.33 4.51 24.54
C GLU A 196 -3.52 4.43 23.23
N VAL A 197 -3.00 3.26 22.89
CA VAL A 197 -2.27 3.04 21.64
C VAL A 197 -3.19 3.22 20.43
N ILE A 198 -4.38 2.62 20.45
CA ILE A 198 -5.36 2.76 19.36
C ILE A 198 -5.73 4.23 19.17
N ARG A 199 -6.00 4.97 20.24
CA ARG A 199 -6.34 6.41 20.17
C ARG A 199 -5.21 7.25 19.57
N LYS A 200 -3.94 6.90 19.81
CA LYS A 200 -2.78 7.57 19.20
C LYS A 200 -2.58 7.22 17.72
N LEU A 201 -3.04 6.05 17.28
CA LEU A 201 -2.89 5.58 15.90
C LEU A 201 -4.12 5.91 15.03
N ASP A 202 -5.33 5.99 15.61
CA ASP A 202 -6.56 6.30 14.89
C ASP A 202 -6.76 7.82 14.77
N ILE A 203 -5.82 8.46 14.08
CA ILE A 203 -5.83 9.91 13.80
C ILE A 203 -6.27 10.18 12.38
N THR A 204 -6.88 11.35 12.17
CA THR A 204 -7.25 11.81 10.83
C THR A 204 -6.01 11.97 9.96
N ARG A 205 -5.97 11.27 8.83
CA ARG A 205 -4.88 11.36 7.87
C ARG A 205 -5.02 12.64 7.04
N ARG A 206 -3.91 13.36 6.90
CA ARG A 206 -3.85 14.52 6.01
C ARG A 206 -3.97 14.09 4.56
N MET A 207 -4.52 14.94 3.73
CA MET A 207 -4.60 14.74 2.29
C MET A 207 -3.55 15.57 1.57
N VAL A 208 -3.16 15.15 0.39
CA VAL A 208 -2.29 15.91 -0.50
C VAL A 208 -2.98 16.05 -1.84
N TYR A 209 -3.12 17.28 -2.29
CA TYR A 209 -3.48 17.62 -3.64
C TYR A 209 -2.21 17.86 -4.44
N ILE A 210 -2.06 17.18 -5.56
CA ILE A 210 -0.85 17.20 -6.37
C ILE A 210 -1.20 17.69 -7.76
N GLU A 211 -0.49 18.73 -8.18
CA GLU A 211 -0.50 19.26 -9.54
C GLU A 211 0.80 18.89 -10.22
N ALA A 212 0.73 18.14 -11.30
CA ALA A 212 1.85 17.97 -12.21
C ALA A 212 1.65 18.84 -13.43
N LEU A 213 2.73 19.42 -13.93
CA LEU A 213 2.76 20.22 -15.15
C LEU A 213 3.81 19.64 -16.07
N LEU A 214 3.37 19.13 -17.21
CA LEU A 214 4.25 18.73 -18.30
C LEU A 214 4.18 19.79 -19.38
N MET A 215 5.33 20.36 -19.68
CA MET A 215 5.50 21.37 -20.73
C MET A 215 6.51 20.89 -21.74
N GLU A 216 6.10 20.82 -23.00
CA GLU A 216 6.96 20.48 -24.12
C GLU A 216 6.84 21.54 -25.18
N VAL A 217 8.00 22.02 -25.65
CA VAL A 217 8.12 22.95 -26.76
C VAL A 217 9.02 22.29 -27.80
N SER A 218 8.46 22.00 -28.95
CA SER A 218 9.21 21.46 -30.09
C SER A 218 9.14 22.44 -31.26
N VAL A 219 10.30 22.78 -31.78
CA VAL A 219 10.46 23.65 -32.94
C VAL A 219 11.20 22.87 -34.02
N ALA A 220 10.60 22.75 -35.18
CA ALA A 220 11.25 22.15 -36.36
C ALA A 220 11.32 23.14 -37.48
N LYS A 221 12.49 23.22 -38.09
CA LYS A 221 12.78 24.09 -39.24
C LYS A 221 13.37 23.27 -40.35
N ASP A 222 12.65 23.18 -41.45
CA ASP A 222 13.11 22.55 -42.67
C ASP A 222 13.42 23.61 -43.71
N PHE A 223 14.61 23.55 -44.29
CA PHE A 223 15.02 24.39 -45.39
C PHE A 223 15.59 23.53 -46.51
N GLU A 224 15.15 23.79 -47.71
CA GLU A 224 15.66 23.11 -48.89
C GLU A 224 15.77 24.11 -50.03
N LEU A 225 16.95 24.17 -50.62
CA LEU A 225 17.21 24.96 -51.81
C LEU A 225 18.04 24.12 -52.81
N GLY A 226 17.54 23.96 -53.98
CA GLY A 226 18.27 23.18 -54.95
C GLY A 226 17.82 23.38 -56.38
N VAL A 227 18.69 22.98 -57.29
CA VAL A 227 18.43 22.95 -58.72
C VAL A 227 18.60 21.51 -59.20
N GLU A 228 17.56 21.00 -59.81
CA GLU A 228 17.59 19.72 -60.50
C GLU A 228 17.47 19.96 -62.00
N TRP A 229 18.21 19.20 -62.75
CA TRP A 229 18.11 19.25 -64.19
C TRP A 229 18.20 17.86 -64.83
N ARG A 230 17.61 17.71 -65.98
CA ARG A 230 17.70 16.52 -66.78
C ARG A 230 17.59 16.91 -68.27
N GLY A 231 18.27 16.15 -69.13
CA GLY A 231 18.18 16.34 -70.53
C GLY A 231 18.35 14.99 -71.27
N ALA A 232 17.65 14.84 -72.33
CA ALA A 232 17.78 13.66 -73.20
C ALA A 232 17.72 14.12 -74.67
N GLU A 233 18.60 13.59 -75.47
CA GLU A 233 18.63 13.90 -76.90
C GLU A 233 18.87 12.64 -77.76
N LYS A 234 18.26 12.62 -78.93
CA LYS A 234 18.50 11.54 -79.91
C LYS A 234 19.79 11.88 -80.64
N THR A 235 20.86 11.17 -80.31
CA THR A 235 22.23 11.50 -80.78
C THR A 235 22.61 10.76 -82.07
N GLY A 236 21.88 9.73 -82.49
CA GLY A 236 22.18 8.98 -83.73
C GLY A 236 21.39 7.67 -83.80
N SER A 237 21.71 6.84 -84.81
CA SER A 237 21.19 5.47 -84.90
C SER A 237 22.32 4.49 -85.24
N ILE A 238 22.35 3.33 -84.56
CA ILE A 238 23.22 2.20 -84.84
C ILE A 238 22.31 1.01 -85.14
N ASP A 239 22.52 0.37 -86.29
CA ASP A 239 21.72 -0.79 -86.76
C ASP A 239 20.19 -0.57 -86.77
N GLY A 240 19.77 0.67 -87.15
CA GLY A 240 18.38 1.05 -87.15
C GLY A 240 17.76 1.34 -85.83
N ARG A 241 18.50 1.23 -84.73
CA ARG A 241 18.07 1.58 -83.37
C ARG A 241 18.51 2.97 -83.00
N GLN A 242 17.59 3.79 -82.52
CA GLN A 242 17.89 5.15 -82.06
C GLN A 242 18.74 5.13 -80.78
N ILE A 243 19.83 5.89 -80.80
CA ILE A 243 20.65 6.16 -79.62
C ILE A 243 20.13 7.44 -78.98
N VAL A 244 19.88 7.36 -77.65
CA VAL A 244 19.49 8.51 -76.87
C VAL A 244 20.57 8.73 -75.79
N THR A 245 21.13 9.93 -75.79
CA THR A 245 22.05 10.36 -74.72
C THR A 245 21.23 11.12 -73.67
N PHE A 246 21.42 10.79 -72.44
CA PHE A 246 20.73 11.49 -71.35
C PHE A 246 21.72 11.88 -70.24
N GLY A 247 21.39 12.96 -69.55
CA GLY A 247 22.10 13.42 -68.36
C GLY A 247 21.08 13.94 -67.35
N ALA A 248 21.29 13.68 -66.06
CA ALA A 248 20.42 14.17 -65.01
C ALA A 248 21.19 14.46 -63.74
N SER A 249 20.78 15.52 -63.03
CA SER A 249 21.08 15.74 -61.62
C SER A 249 19.77 15.74 -60.86
N THR A 250 19.54 14.72 -60.01
CA THR A 250 18.33 14.57 -59.23
C THR A 250 18.64 14.49 -57.74
N SER A 251 17.80 15.07 -56.91
CA SER A 251 17.84 14.91 -55.47
C SER A 251 16.73 13.94 -54.99
N GLN A 252 16.83 13.50 -53.78
CA GLN A 252 15.77 12.69 -53.15
C GLN A 252 15.06 13.51 -52.05
N PRO A 253 13.74 13.77 -52.11
CA PRO A 253 12.81 13.45 -53.20
C PRO A 253 13.00 14.32 -54.45
N SER A 254 12.76 13.75 -55.64
CA SER A 254 12.95 14.50 -56.89
C SER A 254 11.99 15.68 -57.02
N ALA A 255 12.52 16.86 -57.43
CA ALA A 255 11.73 18.02 -57.71
C ALA A 255 10.96 17.98 -59.01
N PHE A 256 11.28 17.01 -59.88
CA PHE A 256 10.54 16.87 -61.15
C PHE A 256 9.12 16.29 -60.92
N PRO A 257 8.13 16.88 -61.60
CA PRO A 257 6.79 16.35 -61.55
C PRO A 257 6.78 14.87 -61.93
N GLY A 258 6.19 14.01 -61.08
CA GLY A 258 5.94 12.62 -61.42
C GLY A 258 4.85 12.58 -62.49
N VAL A 259 5.16 12.06 -63.67
CA VAL A 259 4.14 11.81 -64.73
C VAL A 259 3.61 10.42 -64.52
N ASN A 260 2.42 10.33 -63.98
CA ASN A 260 1.73 9.02 -63.87
C ASN A 260 1.01 8.75 -65.20
N THR A 261 1.54 7.82 -65.99
CA THR A 261 1.05 7.50 -67.36
C THR A 261 -0.39 6.97 -67.38
N GLY A 262 -1.01 6.58 -66.23
CA GLY A 262 -2.37 6.10 -66.11
C GLY A 262 -3.43 7.19 -65.95
N THR A 263 -3.11 8.35 -65.42
CA THR A 263 -4.10 9.39 -65.01
C THR A 263 -3.78 10.81 -65.53
N GLN A 264 -2.70 11.01 -66.26
CA GLN A 264 -2.21 12.34 -66.71
C GLN A 264 -2.09 13.37 -65.57
N SER A 265 -1.99 12.95 -64.34
CA SER A 265 -1.81 13.86 -63.19
C SER A 265 -0.34 14.20 -63.01
N VAL A 266 -0.05 15.49 -62.97
CA VAL A 266 1.28 16.03 -62.66
C VAL A 266 1.31 16.39 -61.18
N THR A 267 2.09 15.65 -60.40
CA THR A 267 2.32 16.03 -59.02
C THR A 267 3.44 17.08 -58.92
N LEU A 268 3.09 18.27 -58.48
CA LEU A 268 4.06 19.32 -58.25
C LEU A 268 4.75 19.15 -56.90
N PRO A 269 6.05 19.45 -56.77
CA PRO A 269 6.74 19.44 -55.48
C PRO A 269 6.19 20.52 -54.55
N LEU A 270 6.28 20.27 -53.23
CA LEU A 270 5.89 21.26 -52.24
C LEU A 270 6.82 22.48 -52.25
N GLY A 271 6.28 23.66 -51.94
CA GLY A 271 7.02 24.92 -51.91
C GLY A 271 7.04 25.65 -53.23
N PHE A 272 7.94 26.64 -53.37
CA PHE A 272 8.11 27.34 -54.62
C PHE A 272 8.98 26.51 -55.58
N SER A 273 8.46 26.26 -56.77
CA SER A 273 9.20 25.58 -57.83
C SER A 273 9.02 26.35 -59.15
N LEU A 274 10.11 26.63 -59.77
CA LEU A 274 10.15 27.24 -61.13
C LEU A 274 10.93 26.28 -62.01
N GLY A 275 10.34 25.88 -63.12
CA GLY A 275 10.99 24.93 -64.02
C GLY A 275 10.65 25.16 -65.47
N VAL A 276 11.48 24.63 -66.33
CA VAL A 276 11.29 24.57 -67.77
C VAL A 276 11.29 23.11 -68.17
N LEU A 277 10.26 22.69 -68.87
CA LEU A 277 10.12 21.35 -69.45
C LEU A 277 10.06 21.48 -70.95
N GLY A 278 10.98 20.84 -71.66
CA GLY A 278 10.95 20.74 -73.11
C GLY A 278 10.03 19.65 -73.60
N GLU A 279 9.83 19.57 -74.92
CA GLU A 279 9.05 18.49 -75.52
C GLU A 279 9.57 17.10 -75.16
N GLY A 280 8.65 16.15 -75.02
CA GLY A 280 9.01 14.79 -74.60
C GLY A 280 9.52 13.93 -75.75
N ILE A 281 10.54 13.13 -75.49
CA ILE A 281 11.03 12.06 -76.38
C ILE A 281 10.43 10.76 -75.89
N SER A 282 9.73 10.07 -76.77
CA SER A 282 9.19 8.73 -76.46
C SER A 282 10.27 7.67 -76.67
N ILE A 283 10.56 6.89 -75.59
CA ILE A 283 11.53 5.79 -75.67
C ILE A 283 10.85 4.58 -75.03
N GLY A 284 10.60 3.54 -75.83
CA GLY A 284 9.98 2.28 -75.32
C GLY A 284 8.59 2.48 -74.71
N GLY A 285 7.82 3.49 -75.16
CA GLY A 285 6.50 3.82 -74.60
C GLY A 285 6.49 4.76 -73.41
N PHE A 286 7.68 5.18 -72.94
CA PHE A 286 7.82 6.18 -71.86
C PHE A 286 8.21 7.54 -72.46
N LEU A 287 7.57 8.60 -71.98
CA LEU A 287 7.83 9.98 -72.37
C LEU A 287 8.90 10.59 -71.47
N PHE A 288 10.07 10.94 -72.03
CA PHE A 288 11.13 11.63 -71.33
C PHE A 288 11.18 13.09 -71.81
N PRO A 289 11.19 14.11 -70.94
CA PRO A 289 11.37 15.49 -71.38
C PRO A 289 12.75 15.67 -72.01
N ASN A 290 12.80 16.37 -73.13
CA ASN A 290 14.03 16.65 -73.88
C ASN A 290 15.00 17.48 -73.04
N ILE A 291 14.50 18.55 -72.42
CA ILE A 291 15.23 19.39 -71.45
C ILE A 291 14.28 19.70 -70.29
N GLY A 292 14.78 19.58 -69.08
CA GLY A 292 14.05 19.98 -67.87
C GLY A 292 15.03 20.53 -66.86
N ALA A 293 14.70 21.68 -66.29
CA ALA A 293 15.41 22.25 -65.13
C ALA A 293 14.36 22.77 -64.14
N VAL A 294 14.50 22.43 -62.90
CA VAL A 294 13.61 22.89 -61.83
C VAL A 294 14.42 23.44 -60.69
N VAL A 295 14.15 24.67 -60.31
CA VAL A 295 14.65 25.31 -59.09
C VAL A 295 13.59 25.15 -58.03
N ARG A 296 13.94 24.62 -56.88
CA ARG A 296 13.06 24.44 -55.75
C ARG A 296 13.58 25.20 -54.53
N ALA A 297 12.70 25.96 -53.91
CA ALA A 297 12.96 26.59 -52.63
C ALA A 297 11.80 26.26 -51.69
N TYR A 298 12.12 25.64 -50.57
CA TYR A 298 11.15 25.25 -49.58
C TYR A 298 11.65 25.60 -48.19
N GLN A 299 10.80 26.27 -47.42
CA GLN A 299 11.03 26.54 -46.02
C GLN A 299 9.75 26.20 -45.24
N LYS A 300 9.88 25.42 -44.17
CA LYS A 300 8.79 25.09 -43.29
C LYS A 300 9.25 25.31 -41.86
N ASP A 301 8.49 26.11 -41.14
CA ASP A 301 8.63 26.27 -39.71
C ASP A 301 7.43 25.63 -39.00
N SER A 302 7.69 24.79 -38.04
CA SER A 302 6.65 24.10 -37.27
C SER A 302 6.96 24.20 -35.78
N ASP A 303 6.06 24.84 -35.06
CA ASP A 303 6.13 24.98 -33.61
C ASP A 303 5.01 24.16 -32.96
N VAL A 304 5.38 23.32 -32.03
CA VAL A 304 4.42 22.51 -31.26
C VAL A 304 4.61 22.82 -29.79
N HIS A 305 3.52 23.24 -29.15
CA HIS A 305 3.46 23.44 -27.69
C HIS A 305 2.48 22.47 -27.09
N ILE A 306 2.96 21.63 -26.19
CA ILE A 306 2.12 20.69 -25.42
C ILE A 306 2.18 21.11 -23.96
N LEU A 307 1.00 21.32 -23.38
CA LEU A 307 0.83 21.62 -21.97
C LEU A 307 -0.18 20.64 -21.41
N SER A 308 0.23 19.85 -20.44
CA SER A 308 -0.64 18.89 -19.75
C SER A 308 -0.51 19.06 -18.25
N THR A 309 -1.63 19.21 -17.57
CA THR A 309 -1.70 19.44 -16.12
C THR A 309 -2.56 18.41 -15.42
N PRO A 310 -2.13 17.15 -15.29
CA PRO A 310 -2.87 16.17 -14.50
C PRO A 310 -2.84 16.56 -13.02
N GLN A 311 -3.97 16.39 -12.36
CA GLN A 311 -4.19 16.78 -10.97
C GLN A 311 -4.89 15.64 -10.25
N ILE A 312 -4.45 15.33 -9.02
CA ILE A 312 -5.01 14.24 -8.22
C ILE A 312 -4.87 14.55 -6.74
N MET A 313 -5.86 14.11 -5.97
CA MET A 313 -5.85 14.21 -4.52
C MET A 313 -5.86 12.81 -3.91
N THR A 314 -5.05 12.59 -2.89
CA THR A 314 -5.02 11.33 -2.14
C THR A 314 -4.68 11.58 -0.67
N THR A 315 -4.94 10.60 0.17
CA THR A 315 -4.54 10.61 1.58
C THR A 315 -3.07 10.21 1.75
N ASP A 316 -2.48 10.58 2.88
CA ASP A 316 -1.11 10.23 3.25
C ASP A 316 -0.90 8.70 3.23
N ASN A 317 0.20 8.23 2.60
CA ASN A 317 0.59 6.83 2.43
C ASN A 317 -0.42 5.95 1.64
N GLU A 318 -1.28 6.53 0.78
CA GLU A 318 -2.16 5.79 -0.12
C GLU A 318 -1.77 6.03 -1.57
N ASP A 319 -1.77 4.95 -2.37
CA ASP A 319 -1.50 5.02 -3.79
C ASP A 319 -2.71 5.63 -4.52
N ALA A 320 -2.46 6.52 -5.45
CA ALA A 320 -3.48 7.10 -6.31
C ALA A 320 -3.02 7.15 -7.76
N GLU A 321 -3.95 6.92 -8.67
CA GLU A 321 -3.72 6.93 -10.11
C GLU A 321 -4.83 7.69 -10.83
N ILE A 322 -4.44 8.55 -11.76
CA ILE A 322 -5.33 9.17 -12.73
C ILE A 322 -4.83 8.88 -14.14
N GLN A 323 -5.71 8.35 -14.98
CA GLN A 323 -5.45 8.06 -16.38
C GLN A 323 -6.49 8.75 -17.26
N VAL A 324 -6.02 9.58 -18.19
CA VAL A 324 -6.87 10.30 -19.15
C VAL A 324 -6.32 10.06 -20.54
N GLY A 325 -7.09 9.38 -21.40
CA GLY A 325 -6.56 9.02 -22.70
C GLY A 325 -7.60 8.45 -23.66
N LYS A 326 -7.10 7.85 -24.73
CA LYS A 326 -7.85 7.17 -25.77
C LYS A 326 -7.35 5.73 -25.86
N ASN A 327 -8.26 4.81 -26.15
CA ASN A 327 -7.91 3.45 -26.45
C ASN A 327 -7.67 3.33 -27.98
N VAL A 328 -6.47 2.92 -28.37
CA VAL A 328 -6.03 2.91 -29.79
C VAL A 328 -5.79 1.47 -30.22
N PRO A 329 -6.40 0.99 -31.31
CA PRO A 329 -6.17 -0.34 -31.83
C PRO A 329 -4.81 -0.41 -32.55
N TYR A 330 -4.02 -1.42 -32.22
CA TYR A 330 -2.79 -1.81 -32.89
C TYR A 330 -2.98 -3.14 -33.56
N LEU A 331 -2.67 -3.23 -34.84
CA LEU A 331 -2.69 -4.49 -35.59
C LEU A 331 -1.50 -5.35 -35.10
N THR A 332 -1.80 -6.47 -34.46
CA THR A 332 -0.76 -7.39 -33.94
C THR A 332 -0.49 -8.52 -34.89
N ARG A 333 -1.48 -8.93 -35.65
CA ARG A 333 -1.36 -10.04 -36.59
C ARG A 333 -2.34 -9.88 -37.75
N GLN A 334 -1.86 -10.14 -38.94
CA GLN A 334 -2.69 -10.27 -40.16
C GLN A 334 -2.40 -11.63 -40.78
N ASP A 335 -3.39 -12.47 -40.80
CA ASP A 335 -3.31 -13.79 -41.39
C ASP A 335 -4.26 -13.87 -42.61
N THR A 336 -3.76 -14.37 -43.74
CA THR A 336 -4.58 -14.64 -44.92
C THR A 336 -4.89 -16.12 -44.94
N SER A 337 -6.15 -16.49 -44.92
CA SER A 337 -6.59 -17.88 -45.03
C SER A 337 -6.28 -18.42 -46.42
N GLN A 338 -6.12 -19.76 -46.56
CA GLN A 338 -6.00 -20.43 -47.86
C GLN A 338 -7.18 -20.15 -48.82
N SER A 339 -8.30 -19.66 -48.26
CA SER A 339 -9.49 -19.24 -49.03
C SER A 339 -9.46 -17.76 -49.43
N GLY A 340 -8.37 -17.03 -49.23
CA GLY A 340 -8.22 -15.61 -49.56
C GLY A 340 -8.97 -14.65 -48.63
N ILE A 341 -9.35 -15.09 -47.42
CA ILE A 341 -9.99 -14.24 -46.41
C ILE A 341 -8.93 -13.74 -45.44
N ASP A 342 -8.80 -12.42 -45.31
CA ASP A 342 -7.88 -11.77 -44.41
C ASP A 342 -8.49 -11.65 -43.04
N TYR A 343 -7.78 -12.12 -42.01
CA TYR A 343 -8.12 -11.96 -40.60
C TYR A 343 -7.12 -11.02 -39.96
N SER A 344 -7.62 -9.94 -39.36
CA SER A 344 -6.79 -8.97 -38.62
C SER A 344 -7.07 -9.08 -37.15
N HIS A 345 -6.01 -9.22 -36.34
CA HIS A 345 -6.08 -9.21 -34.88
C HIS A 345 -5.58 -7.90 -34.36
N TYR A 346 -6.39 -7.26 -33.50
CA TYR A 346 -6.09 -5.95 -32.93
C TYR A 346 -5.87 -6.06 -31.42
N GLU A 347 -4.83 -5.43 -30.91
CA GLU A 347 -4.59 -5.16 -29.49
C GLU A 347 -4.88 -3.69 -29.22
N TYR A 348 -5.68 -3.42 -28.20
CA TYR A 348 -5.98 -2.05 -27.79
C TYR A 348 -5.01 -1.59 -26.73
N LYS A 349 -4.38 -0.43 -26.92
CA LYS A 349 -3.49 0.21 -25.96
C LYS A 349 -4.00 1.58 -25.57
N ASP A 350 -3.93 1.87 -24.28
CA ASP A 350 -4.31 3.17 -23.77
C ASP A 350 -3.20 4.20 -24.10
N VAL A 351 -3.61 5.28 -24.73
CA VAL A 351 -2.73 6.37 -25.12
C VAL A 351 -3.26 7.66 -24.54
N GLY A 352 -2.45 8.33 -23.70
CA GLY A 352 -2.86 9.54 -23.01
C GLY A 352 -1.90 9.92 -21.89
N VAL A 353 -2.42 10.53 -20.85
CA VAL A 353 -1.67 10.97 -19.66
C VAL A 353 -2.03 10.08 -18.49
N THR A 354 -1.03 9.47 -17.88
CA THR A 354 -1.16 8.69 -16.64
C THR A 354 -0.26 9.30 -15.58
N LEU A 355 -0.81 9.57 -14.41
CA LEU A 355 -0.08 10.01 -13.23
C LEU A 355 -0.41 9.07 -12.06
N GLN A 356 0.59 8.37 -11.57
CA GLN A 356 0.51 7.51 -10.40
C GLN A 356 1.43 8.06 -9.31
N ILE A 357 0.90 8.16 -8.09
CA ILE A 357 1.60 8.80 -6.98
C ILE A 357 1.34 8.07 -5.66
N THR A 358 2.36 8.12 -4.77
CA THR A 358 2.25 7.72 -3.37
C THR A 358 2.90 8.82 -2.53
N PRO A 359 2.12 9.68 -1.86
CA PRO A 359 2.66 10.72 -0.99
C PRO A 359 2.96 10.18 0.41
N GLN A 360 3.94 10.77 1.07
CA GLN A 360 4.23 10.60 2.49
C GLN A 360 4.57 11.95 3.10
N ILE A 361 3.73 12.41 4.04
CA ILE A 361 3.86 13.72 4.68
C ILE A 361 4.69 13.59 5.96
N ASN A 362 5.67 14.46 6.16
CA ASN A 362 6.38 14.57 7.44
C ASN A 362 5.78 15.66 8.34
N GLN A 363 6.34 15.81 9.57
CA GLN A 363 5.88 16.83 10.53
C GLN A 363 6.22 18.25 10.09
N ASP A 364 7.27 18.45 9.30
CA ASP A 364 7.77 19.75 8.85
C ASP A 364 7.10 20.22 7.54
N ARG A 365 5.96 19.65 7.15
CA ARG A 365 5.23 19.94 5.91
C ARG A 365 6.05 19.69 4.64
N PHE A 366 6.97 18.72 4.66
CA PHE A 366 7.55 18.17 3.44
C PHE A 366 6.78 16.92 3.02
N VAL A 367 6.59 16.78 1.74
CA VAL A 367 5.94 15.62 1.13
C VAL A 367 6.99 14.83 0.35
N ARG A 368 7.22 13.60 0.77
CA ARG A 368 7.97 12.64 -0.01
C ARG A 368 7.01 12.00 -1.00
N LEU A 369 7.30 12.14 -2.28
CA LEU A 369 6.44 11.70 -3.37
C LEU A 369 7.16 10.63 -4.19
N LYS A 370 6.59 9.44 -4.26
CA LYS A 370 6.96 8.44 -5.26
C LYS A 370 6.02 8.62 -6.44
N ILE A 371 6.57 8.90 -7.61
CA ILE A 371 5.83 9.36 -8.78
C ILE A 371 6.18 8.49 -9.96
N MET A 372 5.16 8.11 -10.72
CA MET A 372 5.27 7.62 -12.08
C MET A 372 4.33 8.42 -12.96
N GLN A 373 4.90 9.21 -13.87
CA GLN A 373 4.16 9.97 -14.86
C GLN A 373 4.47 9.44 -16.25
N GLU A 374 3.44 9.14 -17.00
CA GLU A 374 3.51 8.68 -18.37
C GLU A 374 2.64 9.57 -19.25
N VAL A 375 3.20 10.01 -20.37
CA VAL A 375 2.46 10.71 -21.41
C VAL A 375 2.73 10.02 -22.72
N SER A 376 1.68 9.56 -23.35
CA SER A 376 1.71 8.91 -24.65
C SER A 376 0.82 9.66 -25.64
N GLN A 377 1.25 9.76 -26.88
CA GLN A 377 0.55 10.47 -27.95
C GLN A 377 0.67 9.67 -29.26
N VAL A 378 -0.42 9.52 -29.98
CA VAL A 378 -0.40 8.97 -31.33
C VAL A 378 0.12 10.01 -32.29
N ILE A 379 1.17 9.69 -33.01
CA ILE A 379 1.67 10.45 -34.14
C ILE A 379 1.06 9.85 -35.40
N LYS A 380 0.39 10.67 -36.20
CA LYS A 380 0.01 10.28 -37.55
C LYS A 380 1.27 10.35 -38.43
N GLU A 381 2.03 9.29 -38.48
CA GLU A 381 2.95 9.12 -39.57
C GLU A 381 2.15 8.65 -40.79
N GLU A 382 2.44 9.21 -41.95
CA GLU A 382 1.99 8.73 -43.26
C GLU A 382 2.70 7.38 -43.57
N SER A 383 2.49 6.38 -42.72
CA SER A 383 2.94 5.04 -42.99
C SER A 383 2.02 4.48 -44.07
N SER A 384 2.60 4.01 -45.14
CA SER A 384 1.90 3.33 -46.25
C SER A 384 1.07 2.14 -45.79
N VAL A 385 1.21 1.69 -44.55
CA VAL A 385 0.55 0.55 -43.95
C VAL A 385 -0.57 0.95 -42.98
N GLY A 386 -0.73 2.26 -42.65
CA GLY A 386 -1.82 2.73 -41.78
C GLY A 386 -1.68 2.34 -40.30
N LEU A 387 -0.49 1.94 -39.85
CA LEU A 387 -0.24 1.57 -38.45
C LEU A 387 0.02 2.82 -37.59
N PRO A 388 -0.65 2.96 -36.44
CA PRO A 388 -0.41 4.10 -35.56
C PRO A 388 0.94 3.98 -34.85
N THR A 389 1.74 5.06 -34.89
CA THR A 389 2.97 5.19 -34.10
C THR A 389 2.69 5.99 -32.83
N THR A 390 3.18 5.50 -31.70
CA THR A 390 2.98 6.17 -30.41
C THR A 390 4.30 6.72 -29.90
N LEU A 391 4.31 8.00 -29.61
CA LEU A 391 5.38 8.67 -28.87
C LEU A 391 5.07 8.57 -27.37
N LYS A 392 6.00 8.00 -26.61
CA LYS A 392 5.86 7.76 -25.16
C LYS A 392 6.96 8.48 -24.39
N ARG A 393 6.55 9.20 -23.35
CA ARG A 393 7.42 9.88 -22.39
C ARG A 393 7.07 9.39 -21.01
N MET A 394 8.06 8.91 -20.24
CA MET A 394 7.85 8.39 -18.90
C MET A 394 8.91 8.92 -17.95
N ALA A 395 8.46 9.38 -16.79
CA ALA A 395 9.31 9.77 -15.67
C ALA A 395 8.90 8.98 -14.44
N LYS A 396 9.85 8.28 -13.80
CA LYS A 396 9.65 7.56 -12.56
C LYS A 396 10.72 7.96 -11.57
N THR A 397 10.31 8.57 -10.45
CA THR A 397 11.27 9.12 -9.48
C THR A 397 10.65 9.19 -8.08
N THR A 398 11.52 9.44 -7.08
CA THR A 398 11.09 9.74 -5.72
C THR A 398 11.75 11.04 -5.31
N VAL A 399 10.94 12.03 -4.90
CA VAL A 399 11.40 13.38 -4.55
C VAL A 399 10.81 13.82 -3.22
N ILE A 400 11.44 14.80 -2.59
CA ILE A 400 10.93 15.43 -1.38
C ILE A 400 10.70 16.90 -1.70
N VAL A 401 9.48 17.37 -1.48
CA VAL A 401 9.06 18.73 -1.84
C VAL A 401 8.37 19.37 -0.65
N LYS A 402 8.62 20.63 -0.43
CA LYS A 402 7.91 21.39 0.59
C LYS A 402 6.51 21.75 0.07
N ASP A 403 5.53 21.76 0.94
CA ASP A 403 4.17 22.18 0.68
C ASP A 403 4.10 23.51 -0.09
N GLY A 404 3.30 23.55 -1.16
CA GLY A 404 3.13 24.73 -2.04
C GLY A 404 4.32 25.11 -2.91
N HIS A 405 5.41 24.35 -2.91
CA HIS A 405 6.59 24.65 -3.73
C HIS A 405 6.63 23.75 -4.97
N THR A 406 6.98 24.38 -6.10
CA THR A 406 7.13 23.67 -7.38
C THR A 406 8.58 23.23 -7.56
N ILE A 407 8.78 21.99 -7.95
CA ILE A 407 10.09 21.45 -8.34
C ILE A 407 10.06 20.90 -9.76
N VAL A 408 11.24 20.87 -10.39
CA VAL A 408 11.45 20.14 -11.65
C VAL A 408 11.84 18.71 -11.32
N ILE A 409 11.04 17.72 -11.74
CA ILE A 409 11.32 16.30 -11.51
C ILE A 409 12.12 15.66 -12.65
N GLY A 410 12.11 16.27 -13.82
CA GLY A 410 12.88 15.82 -14.98
C GLY A 410 12.68 16.70 -16.18
N GLY A 411 13.53 16.53 -17.17
CA GLY A 411 13.43 17.24 -18.43
C GLY A 411 14.33 16.61 -19.49
N LEU A 412 14.09 16.99 -20.74
CA LEU A 412 14.88 16.64 -21.90
C LEU A 412 15.09 17.89 -22.75
N ILE A 413 16.31 18.16 -23.14
CA ILE A 413 16.66 19.15 -24.15
C ILE A 413 17.31 18.37 -25.27
N ASP A 414 16.67 18.35 -26.41
CA ASP A 414 17.15 17.68 -27.61
C ASP A 414 17.34 18.70 -28.73
N ASP A 415 18.48 18.67 -29.39
CA ASP A 415 18.84 19.58 -30.49
C ASP A 415 19.40 18.71 -31.62
N THR A 416 18.61 18.55 -32.65
CA THR A 416 18.95 17.72 -33.80
C THR A 416 19.15 18.62 -35.01
N MET A 417 20.31 18.54 -35.62
CA MET A 417 20.61 19.22 -36.87
C MET A 417 21.08 18.21 -37.92
N ASN A 418 20.33 18.10 -38.97
CA ASN A 418 20.68 17.27 -40.12
C ASN A 418 20.82 18.16 -41.36
N SER A 419 22.03 18.23 -41.86
CA SER A 419 22.32 18.99 -43.08
C SER A 419 22.91 18.07 -44.15
N GLY A 420 22.36 18.12 -45.32
CA GLY A 420 22.80 17.35 -46.49
C GLY A 420 23.07 18.26 -47.70
N VAL A 421 24.12 17.97 -48.41
CA VAL A 421 24.42 18.64 -49.68
C VAL A 421 24.58 17.58 -50.75
N TYR A 422 23.67 17.58 -51.70
CA TYR A 422 23.76 16.76 -52.91
C TYR A 422 24.35 17.58 -54.02
N ARG A 423 25.47 17.17 -54.59
CA ARG A 423 26.16 17.90 -55.64
C ARG A 423 26.65 16.99 -56.76
N VAL A 424 26.61 17.52 -57.98
CA VAL A 424 27.23 16.83 -59.11
C VAL A 424 28.75 16.90 -58.96
N PRO A 425 29.47 15.77 -59.01
CA PRO A 425 30.91 15.78 -58.92
C PRO A 425 31.54 16.67 -59.98
N CYS A 426 32.61 17.40 -59.63
CA CYS A 426 33.33 18.37 -60.42
C CYS A 426 32.55 19.67 -60.70
N LEU A 427 31.28 19.68 -61.03
CA LEU A 427 30.47 20.85 -61.36
C LEU A 427 29.95 21.56 -60.13
N GLY A 428 29.47 20.85 -59.12
CA GLY A 428 28.92 21.42 -57.88
C GLY A 428 29.95 22.12 -56.99
N GLY A 429 31.26 22.00 -57.29
CA GLY A 429 32.34 22.68 -56.57
C GLY A 429 32.85 23.95 -57.25
N ILE A 430 32.34 24.33 -58.40
CA ILE A 430 32.80 25.54 -59.18
C ILE A 430 32.31 26.82 -58.47
N PRO A 431 33.17 27.76 -58.07
CA PRO A 431 32.75 29.02 -57.45
C PRO A 431 31.78 29.78 -58.37
N GLY A 432 30.62 30.19 -57.82
CA GLY A 432 29.57 30.92 -58.53
C GLY A 432 28.62 30.08 -59.36
N LEU A 433 29.09 29.11 -60.14
CA LEU A 433 28.25 28.24 -60.96
C LEU A 433 27.81 26.96 -60.25
N GLY A 434 28.55 26.55 -59.24
CA GLY A 434 28.27 25.31 -58.51
C GLY A 434 26.88 25.24 -57.84
N ASN A 435 26.28 26.40 -57.55
CA ASN A 435 24.92 26.46 -56.97
C ASN A 435 23.85 25.91 -57.91
N PHE A 436 24.06 25.92 -59.23
CA PHE A 436 23.15 25.31 -60.19
C PHE A 436 23.28 23.77 -60.29
N PHE A 437 24.28 23.21 -59.63
CA PHE A 437 24.58 21.76 -59.63
C PHE A 437 24.61 21.16 -58.25
N ARG A 438 23.93 21.83 -57.27
CA ARG A 438 23.82 21.33 -55.91
C ARG A 438 22.42 21.58 -55.34
N THR A 439 22.03 20.72 -54.46
CA THR A 439 20.85 20.87 -53.61
C THR A 439 21.29 20.83 -52.16
N GLU A 440 20.91 21.82 -51.39
CA GLU A 440 21.14 21.90 -49.96
C GLU A 440 19.85 21.64 -49.22
N SER A 441 19.91 20.74 -48.23
CA SER A 441 18.80 20.41 -47.33
C SER A 441 19.28 20.57 -45.92
N SER A 442 18.55 21.32 -45.09
CA SER A 442 18.81 21.47 -43.66
C SER A 442 17.52 21.26 -42.89
N ASN A 443 17.56 20.30 -41.98
CA ASN A 443 16.48 20.04 -41.07
C ASN A 443 17.02 20.21 -39.66
N THR A 444 16.43 21.16 -38.92
CA THR A 444 16.81 21.43 -37.53
C THR A 444 15.59 21.25 -36.65
N GLY A 445 15.71 20.34 -35.67
CA GLY A 445 14.70 20.07 -34.66
C GLY A 445 15.22 20.40 -33.28
N LYS A 446 14.45 21.12 -32.46
CA LYS A 446 14.77 21.41 -31.09
C LYS A 446 13.57 21.11 -30.23
N THR A 447 13.75 20.23 -29.23
CA THR A 447 12.69 19.82 -28.31
C THR A 447 13.14 20.06 -26.88
N ASN A 448 12.37 20.84 -26.14
CA ASN A 448 12.55 21.07 -24.70
C ASN A 448 11.34 20.53 -23.99
N LEU A 449 11.55 19.52 -23.12
CA LEU A 449 10.55 18.90 -22.28
C LEU A 449 10.91 19.14 -20.81
N PHE A 450 9.98 19.62 -20.02
CA PHE A 450 10.12 19.72 -18.57
C PHE A 450 8.88 19.21 -17.87
N VAL A 451 9.11 18.55 -16.73
CA VAL A 451 8.05 18.06 -15.85
C VAL A 451 8.21 18.70 -14.48
N PHE A 452 7.20 19.44 -14.09
CA PHE A 452 7.11 20.14 -12.81
C PHE A 452 6.10 19.44 -11.92
N LEU A 453 6.28 19.61 -10.62
CA LEU A 453 5.39 19.06 -9.62
C LEU A 453 5.21 20.01 -8.45
N THR A 454 3.97 20.16 -8.00
CA THR A 454 3.59 21.00 -6.86
C THR A 454 2.64 20.24 -5.96
N PRO A 455 3.05 19.85 -4.74
CA PRO A 455 2.15 19.29 -3.75
C PRO A 455 1.52 20.39 -2.90
N HIS A 456 0.25 20.19 -2.50
CA HIS A 456 -0.47 21.01 -1.53
C HIS A 456 -1.06 20.11 -0.45
N ILE A 457 -0.65 20.31 0.80
CA ILE A 457 -1.17 19.56 1.95
C ILE A 457 -2.50 20.19 2.37
N ILE A 458 -3.52 19.35 2.49
CA ILE A 458 -4.85 19.72 2.93
C ILE A 458 -5.09 19.06 4.30
N GLU A 459 -5.21 19.87 5.34
CA GLU A 459 -5.43 19.40 6.71
C GLU A 459 -6.92 19.40 7.08
N TYR A 460 -7.69 20.35 6.54
CA TYR A 460 -9.09 20.51 6.87
C TYR A 460 -9.98 20.40 5.63
N VAL A 461 -11.19 19.89 5.84
CA VAL A 461 -12.21 19.76 4.76
C VAL A 461 -12.56 21.12 4.15
N SER A 462 -12.50 22.20 4.94
CA SER A 462 -12.76 23.55 4.45
C SER A 462 -11.75 24.03 3.39
N GLU A 463 -10.51 23.56 3.43
CA GLU A 463 -9.49 23.86 2.41
C GLU A 463 -9.82 23.14 1.09
N ALA A 464 -10.32 21.91 1.17
CA ALA A 464 -10.80 21.17 0.00
C ALA A 464 -11.99 21.87 -0.68
N ASP A 465 -12.91 22.46 0.09
CA ASP A 465 -14.01 23.27 -0.45
C ASP A 465 -13.52 24.52 -1.17
N GLY A 466 -12.47 25.16 -0.66
CA GLY A 466 -11.80 26.29 -1.31
C GLY A 466 -11.26 25.92 -2.69
N LEU A 467 -10.53 24.80 -2.77
CA LEU A 467 -9.98 24.25 -4.00
C LEU A 467 -11.08 23.88 -5.00
N TYR A 468 -12.18 23.27 -4.53
CA TYR A 468 -13.33 22.96 -5.37
C TYR A 468 -13.93 24.21 -6.02
N ARG A 469 -14.12 25.30 -5.26
CA ARG A 469 -14.67 26.56 -5.79
C ARG A 469 -13.74 27.17 -6.85
N GLU A 470 -12.46 27.17 -6.61
CA GLU A 470 -11.45 27.66 -7.57
C GLU A 470 -11.50 26.86 -8.88
N LYS A 471 -11.47 25.53 -8.79
CA LYS A 471 -11.50 24.66 -9.98
C LYS A 471 -12.83 24.75 -10.72
N LYS A 472 -13.95 24.88 -10.01
CA LYS A 472 -15.26 25.11 -10.61
C LYS A 472 -15.29 26.42 -11.39
N GLU A 473 -14.76 27.51 -10.83
CA GLU A 473 -14.69 28.80 -11.51
C GLU A 473 -13.83 28.71 -12.78
N GLN A 474 -12.69 27.96 -12.74
CA GLN A 474 -11.89 27.69 -13.91
C GLN A 474 -12.68 26.96 -15.00
N ILE A 475 -13.48 25.96 -14.67
CA ILE A 475 -14.32 25.22 -15.62
C ILE A 475 -15.43 26.10 -16.18
N ASP A 476 -16.05 26.92 -15.36
CA ASP A 476 -17.14 27.81 -15.80
C ASP A 476 -16.61 28.89 -16.76
N LYS A 477 -15.41 29.43 -16.51
CA LYS A 477 -14.70 30.33 -17.48
C LYS A 477 -14.43 29.66 -18.82
N VAL A 478 -14.13 28.35 -18.82
CA VAL A 478 -13.97 27.56 -20.06
C VAL A 478 -15.27 27.44 -20.83
N LYS A 479 -16.41 27.19 -20.13
CA LYS A 479 -17.74 27.08 -20.74
C LYS A 479 -18.19 28.41 -21.38
N GLU A 480 -17.82 29.52 -20.79
CA GLU A 480 -18.13 30.86 -21.32
C GLU A 480 -17.30 31.27 -22.54
N GLY A 481 -16.42 30.39 -23.03
CA GLY A 481 -15.58 30.64 -24.20
C GLY A 481 -14.46 31.64 -23.95
N SER A 482 -14.19 32.00 -22.71
CA SER A 482 -13.16 32.97 -22.32
C SER A 482 -11.73 32.39 -22.22
N ILE A 483 -11.47 31.24 -22.83
CA ILE A 483 -10.11 30.77 -22.99
C ILE A 483 -9.41 31.72 -23.94
N LYS A 484 -8.59 32.62 -23.41
CA LYS A 484 -7.59 33.33 -24.22
C LYS A 484 -6.58 32.27 -24.67
N MET A 485 -6.83 31.69 -25.83
CA MET A 485 -5.81 30.95 -26.54
C MET A 485 -4.61 31.92 -26.70
N TYR A 486 -3.43 31.44 -26.46
CA TYR A 486 -2.18 32.16 -26.52
C TYR A 486 -2.13 32.96 -27.84
N GLU A 487 -2.48 34.25 -27.80
CA GLU A 487 -2.31 35.12 -28.96
C GLU A 487 -0.81 35.30 -29.21
N ARG A 488 -0.37 34.73 -30.30
CA ARG A 488 0.99 34.97 -30.83
C ARG A 488 1.17 36.49 -30.99
N LYS A 489 1.90 37.12 -30.06
CA LYS A 489 2.35 38.50 -30.28
C LYS A 489 3.14 38.46 -31.57
N GLY A 490 2.52 39.01 -32.65
CA GLY A 490 3.15 39.10 -33.94
C GLY A 490 4.47 39.82 -33.80
N GLY A 491 5.55 39.07 -34.06
CA GLY A 491 6.86 39.68 -34.22
C GLY A 491 6.79 40.62 -35.44
N LYS A 492 7.12 41.86 -35.21
CA LYS A 492 7.46 42.82 -36.26
C LYS A 492 8.76 42.38 -36.90
#